data_12c42af3fa20d071263a7caa1270d9fe
#
_entry.id   12c42af3fa20d071263a7caa1270d9fe
#
_cell.length_a   1.000
_cell.length_b   1.000
_cell.length_c   1.000
_cell.angle_alpha   90.00
_cell.angle_beta   90.00
_cell.angle_gamma   90.00
#
_symmetry.space_group_name_H-M   'P 1'
#
loop_
_entity.id
_entity.type
_entity.pdbx_description
1 polymer ?
#
loop_
_entity_poly.entity_id
_entity_poly.type
_entity_poly.pdbx_seq_one_letter_code
_entity_poly.pdbx_strand_id
1 'polypeptide(L)'
;MDDHYCPSAFSLQPKHLSSYKTPRKKHPPLRSAMADVDRFMRQAVADSVFPGGVILDSREHRVLFCRAYGHANRVTRRAMTTATLFDLASLTKPLATTLAVMLLHQRGRIDVAACLESVLPAFAGSDKAGVTVAQLLSHTSGLPDYRPYHAQLATRPFLERASALRELLRREPLAHRPGERVLYSDLDFMILGWVVEAASGKRLDRFVAEEVYAPLGVDDLFFIDLQRGRPAVAFAATEACPWCGRILEGEVHDENAHAVGGVAGHAGLFGTAAAVDGLIAELLQAYHGSPPARLYHGATVRRFLARVPGTDKTLGFDMPTPPNASCGLFFPETSVGHLGFTGTSFWVDIEHRICVILLTNRVHPSRGNTAIRAFRPAIHDAVMRALGAAA
;
A
#
# COMPACT_ATOMS: atom_id res chain seq x y z
N MET A 1 -39.13 30.13 -65.83
CA MET A 1 -40.05 31.02 -65.15
C MET A 1 -39.45 31.08 -63.77
N ASP A 2 -38.50 31.97 -63.58
CA ASP A 2 -38.66 33.32 -62.99
C ASP A 2 -38.80 33.17 -61.46
N ASP A 3 -38.14 33.77 -60.52
CA ASP A 3 -37.18 34.90 -60.54
C ASP A 3 -36.53 34.98 -59.17
N HIS A 4 -35.26 35.35 -59.11
CA HIS A 4 -34.55 36.20 -58.20
C HIS A 4 -35.20 36.67 -56.87
N TYR A 5 -34.54 36.57 -55.75
CA TYR A 5 -34.06 37.71 -54.97
C TYR A 5 -33.05 37.34 -53.87
N CYS A 6 -31.87 37.95 -53.92
CA CYS A 6 -30.90 38.07 -52.84
C CYS A 6 -31.11 39.44 -52.17
N PRO A 7 -30.96 39.59 -50.86
CA PRO A 7 -30.24 40.74 -50.41
C PRO A 7 -29.23 40.49 -49.25
N SER A 8 -28.09 41.03 -49.53
CA SER A 8 -27.21 41.87 -48.67
C SER A 8 -26.74 41.34 -47.29
N ALA A 9 -25.43 41.20 -47.24
CA ALA A 9 -24.58 41.11 -46.10
C ALA A 9 -24.83 42.22 -45.04
N PHE A 10 -25.00 41.81 -43.80
CA PHE A 10 -24.72 42.65 -42.64
C PHE A 10 -23.52 42.13 -41.88
N SER A 11 -22.42 42.86 -42.03
CA SER A 11 -21.19 42.73 -41.22
C SER A 11 -21.49 43.14 -39.76
N LEU A 12 -21.41 42.19 -38.83
CA LEU A 12 -21.34 42.51 -37.40
C LEU A 12 -19.89 42.19 -36.93
N GLN A 13 -19.15 43.25 -36.64
CA GLN A 13 -17.85 43.19 -35.97
C GLN A 13 -17.97 42.50 -34.60
N PRO A 14 -17.04 41.68 -34.16
CA PRO A 14 -17.04 41.12 -32.83
C PRO A 14 -16.58 42.18 -31.83
N LYS A 15 -17.49 42.54 -30.89
CA LYS A 15 -17.17 43.36 -29.75
C LYS A 15 -16.15 42.63 -28.86
N HIS A 16 -15.10 43.31 -28.50
CA HIS A 16 -14.06 42.92 -27.53
C HIS A 16 -14.67 42.24 -26.30
N LEU A 17 -14.46 40.92 -26.17
CA LEU A 17 -14.60 40.23 -24.92
C LEU A 17 -13.34 40.52 -24.07
N SER A 18 -13.53 41.47 -23.17
CA SER A 18 -12.58 41.76 -22.07
C SER A 18 -12.23 40.46 -21.35
N SER A 19 -10.98 40.08 -21.40
CA SER A 19 -10.41 38.96 -20.65
C SER A 19 -10.49 39.26 -19.13
N TYR A 20 -11.52 38.80 -18.48
CA TYR A 20 -11.48 38.65 -17.02
C TYR A 20 -10.43 37.63 -16.64
N LYS A 21 -9.20 38.08 -16.41
CA LYS A 21 -8.18 37.32 -15.69
C LYS A 21 -8.67 37.18 -14.27
N THR A 22 -9.25 36.04 -13.94
CA THR A 22 -9.44 35.62 -12.54
C THR A 22 -8.10 35.74 -11.84
N PRO A 23 -8.00 36.45 -10.69
CA PRO A 23 -6.74 36.55 -9.97
C PRO A 23 -6.33 35.15 -9.51
N ARG A 24 -5.21 34.61 -10.04
CA ARG A 24 -4.58 33.42 -9.48
C ARG A 24 -4.31 33.71 -8.00
N LYS A 25 -5.04 33.04 -7.10
CA LYS A 25 -4.73 33.04 -5.68
C LYS A 25 -3.25 32.66 -5.57
N LYS A 26 -2.41 33.56 -5.10
CA LYS A 26 -1.00 33.28 -4.81
C LYS A 26 -0.98 32.25 -3.69
N HIS A 27 -0.73 31.01 -4.01
CA HIS A 27 -0.47 30.01 -2.99
C HIS A 27 0.79 30.42 -2.20
N PRO A 28 0.78 30.28 -0.87
CA PRO A 28 1.95 30.57 -0.07
C PRO A 28 3.13 29.69 -0.54
N PRO A 29 4.38 30.15 -0.37
CA PRO A 29 5.55 29.32 -0.71
C PRO A 29 5.44 27.95 -0.03
N LEU A 30 5.77 26.86 -0.73
CA LEU A 30 5.61 25.47 -0.27
C LEU A 30 6.17 25.26 1.16
N ARG A 31 7.30 25.91 1.50
CA ARG A 31 7.87 25.88 2.86
C ARG A 31 6.92 26.38 3.94
N SER A 32 6.11 27.43 3.68
CA SER A 32 5.16 27.94 4.67
C SER A 32 3.90 27.07 4.73
N ALA A 33 3.49 26.49 3.60
CA ALA A 33 2.36 25.58 3.55
C ALA A 33 2.63 24.28 4.33
N MET A 34 3.87 23.76 4.30
CA MET A 34 4.30 22.56 5.04
C MET A 34 4.55 22.81 6.54
N ALA A 35 4.51 24.08 7.01
CA ALA A 35 4.67 24.38 8.43
C ALA A 35 3.58 23.73 9.29
N ASP A 36 2.36 23.63 8.79
CA ASP A 36 1.26 22.98 9.48
C ASP A 36 1.49 21.47 9.59
N VAL A 37 1.95 20.82 8.52
CA VAL A 37 2.32 19.40 8.51
C VAL A 37 3.41 19.14 9.56
N ASP A 38 4.46 19.95 9.59
CA ASP A 38 5.53 19.86 10.58
C ASP A 38 5.01 20.00 12.02
N ARG A 39 4.12 20.98 12.27
CA ARG A 39 3.48 21.19 13.57
C ARG A 39 2.61 19.98 13.97
N PHE A 40 1.79 19.46 13.07
CA PHE A 40 0.95 18.27 13.32
C PHE A 40 1.78 17.08 13.71
N MET A 41 2.88 16.80 12.99
CA MET A 41 3.76 15.67 13.28
C MET A 41 4.47 15.83 14.64
N ARG A 42 4.96 17.04 14.97
CA ARG A 42 5.57 17.31 16.29
C ARG A 42 4.56 17.15 17.42
N GLN A 43 3.35 17.66 17.24
CA GLN A 43 2.28 17.56 18.23
C GLN A 43 1.88 16.09 18.43
N ALA A 44 1.78 15.30 17.37
CA ALA A 44 1.44 13.87 17.47
C ALA A 44 2.46 13.09 18.32
N VAL A 45 3.75 13.40 18.20
CA VAL A 45 4.78 12.81 19.05
C VAL A 45 4.64 13.28 20.51
N ALA A 46 4.40 14.58 20.73
CA ALA A 46 4.21 15.15 22.06
C ALA A 46 2.96 14.57 22.75
N ASP A 47 1.87 14.37 22.02
CA ASP A 47 0.61 13.77 22.51
C ASP A 47 0.66 12.24 22.57
N SER A 48 1.82 11.64 22.27
CA SER A 48 2.02 10.19 22.29
C SER A 48 1.08 9.42 21.34
N VAL A 49 0.68 10.02 20.22
CA VAL A 49 -0.05 9.31 19.14
C VAL A 49 0.81 8.18 18.58
N PHE A 50 2.11 8.43 18.48
CA PHE A 50 3.15 7.46 18.17
C PHE A 50 4.50 7.93 18.75
N PRO A 51 5.44 7.02 19.05
CA PRO A 51 6.78 7.38 19.53
C PRO A 51 7.60 8.14 18.52
N GLY A 52 7.44 7.82 17.24
CA GLY A 52 8.10 8.49 16.14
C GLY A 52 7.53 8.07 14.80
N GLY A 53 7.93 8.79 13.74
CA GLY A 53 7.51 8.51 12.38
C GLY A 53 8.25 9.34 11.35
N VAL A 54 8.06 8.95 10.11
CA VAL A 54 8.51 9.67 8.91
C VAL A 54 7.28 9.99 8.08
N ILE A 55 7.18 11.23 7.62
CA ILE A 55 6.23 11.63 6.59
C ILE A 55 7.01 12.04 5.35
N LEU A 56 6.55 11.56 4.20
CA LEU A 56 7.05 11.94 2.89
C LEU A 56 5.85 12.25 1.99
N ASP A 57 5.93 13.39 1.30
CA ASP A 57 5.03 13.68 0.20
C ASP A 57 5.83 13.99 -1.07
N SER A 58 5.32 13.49 -2.18
CA SER A 58 5.88 13.72 -3.49
C SER A 58 4.79 14.08 -4.50
N ARG A 59 5.18 14.81 -5.53
CA ARG A 59 4.33 15.13 -6.67
C ARG A 59 5.14 14.99 -7.96
N GLU A 60 4.58 14.32 -8.97
CA GLU A 60 5.26 14.09 -10.24
C GLU A 60 6.67 13.52 -10.07
N HIS A 61 6.83 12.56 -9.15
CA HIS A 61 8.11 11.88 -8.83
C HIS A 61 9.18 12.79 -8.18
N ARG A 62 8.78 13.96 -7.66
CA ARG A 62 9.66 14.85 -6.91
C ARG A 62 9.22 14.88 -5.46
N VAL A 63 10.10 14.48 -4.57
CA VAL A 63 9.88 14.64 -3.13
C VAL A 63 9.82 16.15 -2.81
N LEU A 64 8.71 16.58 -2.25
CA LEU A 64 8.45 17.97 -1.86
C LEU A 64 8.74 18.18 -0.38
N PHE A 65 8.49 17.15 0.43
CA PHE A 65 8.73 17.16 1.85
C PHE A 65 9.08 15.76 2.33
N CYS A 66 10.11 15.62 3.17
CA CYS A 66 10.45 14.36 3.84
C CYS A 66 11.09 14.70 5.19
N ARG A 67 10.47 14.29 6.30
CA ARG A 67 10.99 14.54 7.65
C ARG A 67 10.71 13.39 8.61
N ALA A 68 11.63 13.22 9.55
CA ALA A 68 11.55 12.28 10.66
C ALA A 68 11.25 13.03 11.97
N TYR A 69 10.49 12.38 12.87
CA TYR A 69 10.04 12.92 14.15
C TYR A 69 10.14 11.88 15.26
N GLY A 70 10.47 12.31 16.47
CA GLY A 70 10.48 11.45 17.65
C GLY A 70 11.53 10.36 17.63
N HIS A 71 11.18 9.17 18.12
CA HIS A 71 12.11 8.10 18.41
C HIS A 71 11.81 6.83 17.60
N ALA A 72 12.84 6.24 17.01
CA ALA A 72 12.78 4.91 16.41
C ALA A 72 12.64 3.83 17.49
N ASN A 73 13.22 4.08 18.67
CA ASN A 73 13.01 3.24 19.87
C ASN A 73 12.91 4.18 21.07
N ARG A 74 11.75 4.20 21.70
CA ARG A 74 11.45 5.05 22.87
C ARG A 74 12.22 4.63 24.11
N VAL A 75 12.46 3.32 24.29
CA VAL A 75 13.14 2.77 25.46
C VAL A 75 14.61 3.16 25.45
N THR A 76 15.29 3.00 24.34
CA THR A 76 16.70 3.39 24.17
C THR A 76 16.88 4.85 23.81
N ARG A 77 15.80 5.60 23.61
CA ARG A 77 15.78 7.00 23.12
C ARG A 77 16.49 7.19 21.77
N ARG A 78 16.61 6.13 20.96
CA ARG A 78 17.19 6.26 19.63
C ARG A 78 16.29 7.11 18.75
N ALA A 79 16.84 8.20 18.20
CA ALA A 79 16.12 9.13 17.35
C ALA A 79 15.61 8.46 16.06
N MET A 80 14.46 8.91 15.57
CA MET A 80 13.96 8.58 14.25
C MET A 80 14.75 9.35 13.18
N THR A 81 15.05 8.71 12.07
CA THR A 81 15.67 9.33 10.89
C THR A 81 14.88 8.98 9.63
N THR A 82 15.06 9.71 8.54
CA THR A 82 14.42 9.39 7.25
C THR A 82 14.93 8.09 6.64
N ALA A 83 16.10 7.60 7.07
CA ALA A 83 16.68 6.31 6.68
C ALA A 83 16.27 5.16 7.63
N THR A 84 15.45 5.41 8.65
CA THR A 84 14.95 4.34 9.53
C THR A 84 14.05 3.40 8.75
N LEU A 85 14.29 2.10 8.86
CA LEU A 85 13.48 1.05 8.28
C LEU A 85 12.29 0.71 9.17
N PHE A 86 11.11 0.61 8.60
CA PHE A 86 9.88 0.27 9.31
C PHE A 86 9.41 -1.12 8.94
N ASP A 87 8.85 -1.85 9.89
CA ASP A 87 7.96 -2.95 9.58
C ASP A 87 6.71 -2.35 8.91
N LEU A 88 6.56 -2.60 7.62
CA LEU A 88 5.50 -2.04 6.79
C LEU A 88 4.15 -2.76 7.00
N ALA A 89 4.15 -3.87 7.75
CA ALA A 89 2.97 -4.68 8.04
C ALA A 89 2.17 -4.98 6.75
N SER A 90 0.88 -4.67 6.74
CA SER A 90 0.01 -4.94 5.59
C SER A 90 0.31 -4.16 4.32
N LEU A 91 1.19 -3.14 4.35
CA LEU A 91 1.71 -2.57 3.11
C LEU A 91 2.50 -3.60 2.28
N THR A 92 2.90 -4.73 2.88
CA THR A 92 3.42 -5.91 2.17
C THR A 92 2.47 -6.36 1.05
N LYS A 93 1.16 -6.27 1.28
CA LYS A 93 0.14 -6.69 0.31
C LYS A 93 0.26 -5.95 -1.02
N PRO A 94 0.12 -4.61 -1.06
CA PRO A 94 0.29 -3.86 -2.31
C PRO A 94 1.73 -3.81 -2.80
N LEU A 95 2.72 -3.62 -1.91
CA LEU A 95 4.09 -3.29 -2.31
C LEU A 95 4.97 -4.51 -2.64
N ALA A 96 4.57 -5.70 -2.24
CA ALA A 96 5.28 -6.94 -2.57
C ALA A 96 4.39 -7.91 -3.35
N THR A 97 3.36 -8.46 -2.70
CA THR A 97 2.56 -9.56 -3.24
C THR A 97 1.77 -9.14 -4.47
N THR A 98 1.08 -8.00 -4.42
CA THR A 98 0.33 -7.46 -5.58
C THR A 98 1.26 -7.12 -6.74
N LEU A 99 2.40 -6.48 -6.47
CA LEU A 99 3.39 -6.16 -7.52
C LEU A 99 3.96 -7.44 -8.16
N ALA A 100 4.19 -8.49 -7.37
CA ALA A 100 4.61 -9.79 -7.89
C ALA A 100 3.54 -10.41 -8.79
N VAL A 101 2.28 -10.45 -8.35
CA VAL A 101 1.15 -10.95 -9.15
C VAL A 101 0.96 -10.12 -10.42
N MET A 102 1.06 -8.78 -10.31
CA MET A 102 0.97 -7.86 -11.45
C MET A 102 2.04 -8.16 -12.51
N LEU A 103 3.28 -8.38 -12.10
CA LEU A 103 4.37 -8.70 -13.00
C LEU A 103 4.20 -10.08 -13.64
N LEU A 104 3.78 -11.09 -12.87
CA LEU A 104 3.50 -12.43 -13.38
C LEU A 104 2.30 -12.43 -14.34
N HIS A 105 1.28 -11.62 -14.08
CA HIS A 105 0.16 -11.41 -14.99
C HIS A 105 0.63 -10.75 -16.31
N GLN A 106 1.43 -9.69 -16.22
CA GLN A 106 2.01 -9.03 -17.40
C GLN A 106 2.83 -9.98 -18.27
N ARG A 107 3.52 -10.94 -17.65
CA ARG A 107 4.34 -11.97 -18.32
C ARG A 107 3.52 -13.18 -18.79
N GLY A 108 2.20 -13.17 -18.64
CA GLY A 108 1.32 -14.29 -19.03
C GLY A 108 1.47 -15.55 -18.18
N ARG A 109 2.10 -15.46 -17.00
CA ARG A 109 2.32 -16.59 -16.08
C ARG A 109 1.12 -16.84 -15.17
N ILE A 110 0.31 -15.83 -14.91
CA ILE A 110 -0.93 -15.88 -14.13
C ILE A 110 -1.98 -15.07 -14.88
N ASP A 111 -3.20 -15.62 -15.02
CA ASP A 111 -4.37 -14.80 -15.30
C ASP A 111 -5.06 -14.48 -13.98
N VAL A 112 -5.33 -13.20 -13.70
CA VAL A 112 -6.05 -12.80 -12.49
C VAL A 112 -7.51 -13.30 -12.48
N ALA A 113 -8.08 -13.65 -13.63
CA ALA A 113 -9.38 -14.28 -13.74
C ALA A 113 -9.35 -15.81 -13.53
N ALA A 114 -8.15 -16.41 -13.45
CA ALA A 114 -8.02 -17.86 -13.26
C ALA A 114 -8.53 -18.28 -11.87
N CYS A 115 -9.19 -19.44 -11.83
CA CYS A 115 -9.63 -20.07 -10.59
C CYS A 115 -8.44 -20.63 -9.81
N LEU A 116 -8.58 -20.63 -8.49
CA LEU A 116 -7.52 -21.05 -7.58
C LEU A 116 -7.05 -22.48 -7.82
N GLU A 117 -7.95 -23.40 -8.11
CA GLU A 117 -7.58 -24.79 -8.43
C GLU A 117 -6.69 -24.94 -9.69
N SER A 118 -6.82 -24.04 -10.67
CA SER A 118 -6.00 -24.04 -11.88
C SER A 118 -4.59 -23.51 -11.65
N VAL A 119 -4.42 -22.64 -10.65
CA VAL A 119 -3.13 -22.03 -10.29
C VAL A 119 -2.43 -22.83 -9.18
N LEU A 120 -3.23 -23.33 -8.23
CA LEU A 120 -2.80 -24.15 -7.10
C LEU A 120 -3.64 -25.45 -7.05
N PRO A 121 -3.21 -26.52 -7.71
CA PRO A 121 -3.97 -27.79 -7.77
C PRO A 121 -4.33 -28.39 -6.40
N ALA A 122 -3.61 -27.98 -5.34
CA ALA A 122 -3.92 -28.37 -3.96
C ALA A 122 -5.33 -27.94 -3.51
N PHE A 123 -5.98 -26.98 -4.18
CA PHE A 123 -7.34 -26.52 -3.89
C PHE A 123 -8.42 -27.24 -4.74
N ALA A 124 -8.03 -28.14 -5.64
CA ALA A 124 -9.00 -28.89 -6.44
C ALA A 124 -10.00 -29.64 -5.55
N GLY A 125 -11.28 -29.53 -5.87
CA GLY A 125 -12.37 -30.13 -5.10
C GLY A 125 -12.65 -29.50 -3.73
N SER A 126 -11.98 -28.42 -3.35
CA SER A 126 -12.30 -27.66 -2.14
C SER A 126 -13.42 -26.63 -2.41
N ASP A 127 -13.99 -26.06 -1.33
CA ASP A 127 -14.92 -24.94 -1.39
C ASP A 127 -14.34 -23.67 -2.04
N LYS A 128 -13.00 -23.60 -2.14
CA LYS A 128 -12.22 -22.50 -2.71
C LYS A 128 -11.78 -22.74 -4.16
N ALA A 129 -12.06 -23.90 -4.73
CA ALA A 129 -11.60 -24.27 -6.07
C ALA A 129 -11.91 -23.20 -7.12
N GLY A 130 -13.14 -22.65 -7.10
CA GLY A 130 -13.62 -21.62 -8.01
C GLY A 130 -13.28 -20.18 -7.63
N VAL A 131 -12.61 -19.92 -6.50
CA VAL A 131 -12.18 -18.56 -6.12
C VAL A 131 -11.13 -18.09 -7.11
N THR A 132 -11.27 -16.86 -7.64
CA THR A 132 -10.28 -16.31 -8.61
C THR A 132 -9.16 -15.56 -7.90
N VAL A 133 -8.01 -15.43 -8.57
CA VAL A 133 -6.89 -14.59 -8.13
C VAL A 133 -7.34 -13.14 -7.92
N ALA A 134 -8.23 -12.63 -8.78
CA ALA A 134 -8.81 -11.29 -8.64
C ALA A 134 -9.65 -11.15 -7.36
N GLN A 135 -10.40 -12.18 -6.98
CA GLN A 135 -11.18 -12.17 -5.74
C GLN A 135 -10.29 -12.19 -4.49
N LEU A 136 -9.16 -12.89 -4.53
CA LEU A 136 -8.16 -12.81 -3.46
C LEU A 136 -7.55 -11.40 -3.37
N LEU A 137 -7.16 -10.80 -4.50
CA LEU A 137 -6.60 -9.44 -4.55
C LEU A 137 -7.58 -8.36 -4.06
N SER A 138 -8.88 -8.55 -4.26
CA SER A 138 -9.92 -7.57 -3.92
C SER A 138 -10.64 -7.88 -2.61
N HIS A 139 -10.20 -8.88 -1.85
CA HIS A 139 -10.83 -9.29 -0.60
C HIS A 139 -12.31 -9.68 -0.74
N THR A 140 -12.64 -10.31 -1.87
CA THR A 140 -13.99 -10.82 -2.17
C THR A 140 -14.02 -12.35 -2.31
N SER A 141 -12.98 -13.03 -1.83
CA SER A 141 -12.83 -14.49 -1.89
C SER A 141 -13.84 -15.26 -1.03
N GLY A 142 -14.38 -14.60 0.02
CA GLY A 142 -15.19 -15.23 1.04
C GLY A 142 -14.41 -15.84 2.21
N LEU A 143 -13.06 -15.76 2.19
CA LEU A 143 -12.24 -16.21 3.32
C LEU A 143 -12.46 -15.33 4.56
N PRO A 144 -12.28 -15.88 5.78
CA PRO A 144 -12.31 -15.09 7.01
C PRO A 144 -11.14 -14.07 7.03
N ASP A 145 -11.29 -13.02 7.83
CA ASP A 145 -10.35 -11.90 7.97
C ASP A 145 -9.00 -12.33 8.52
N TYR A 146 -9.02 -13.12 9.60
CA TYR A 146 -7.82 -13.52 10.34
C TYR A 146 -8.00 -14.87 11.03
N ARG A 147 -6.89 -15.60 11.19
CA ARG A 147 -6.80 -16.79 12.06
C ARG A 147 -5.46 -16.79 12.78
N PRO A 148 -5.41 -17.11 14.09
CA PRO A 148 -4.18 -17.16 14.86
C PRO A 148 -3.39 -18.47 14.60
N TYR A 149 -3.03 -18.72 13.36
CA TYR A 149 -2.31 -19.94 12.95
C TYR A 149 -0.95 -20.07 13.62
N HIS A 150 -0.31 -18.93 13.98
CA HIS A 150 0.97 -18.91 14.69
C HIS A 150 1.00 -19.83 15.91
N ALA A 151 -0.10 -19.92 16.68
CA ALA A 151 -0.17 -20.76 17.86
C ALA A 151 0.01 -22.27 17.51
N GLN A 152 -0.62 -22.71 16.41
CA GLN A 152 -0.48 -24.08 15.93
C GLN A 152 0.88 -24.31 15.23
N LEU A 153 1.36 -23.32 14.47
CA LEU A 153 2.63 -23.41 13.78
C LEU A 153 3.81 -23.45 14.73
N ALA A 154 3.74 -22.71 15.85
CA ALA A 154 4.81 -22.67 16.84
C ALA A 154 5.10 -24.05 17.47
N THR A 155 4.12 -24.95 17.50
CA THR A 155 4.30 -26.32 18.03
C THR A 155 5.01 -27.27 17.05
N ARG A 156 5.27 -26.85 15.79
CA ARG A 156 5.89 -27.66 14.75
C ARG A 156 7.36 -27.29 14.56
N PRO A 157 8.19 -28.25 14.08
CA PRO A 157 9.52 -27.93 13.60
C PRO A 157 9.48 -26.83 12.54
N PHE A 158 10.43 -25.91 12.59
CA PHE A 158 10.42 -24.73 11.72
C PHE A 158 10.27 -25.08 10.23
N LEU A 159 11.00 -26.08 9.74
CA LEU A 159 10.99 -26.50 8.33
C LEU A 159 9.62 -27.00 7.85
N GLU A 160 8.74 -27.39 8.75
CA GLU A 160 7.40 -27.88 8.44
C GLU A 160 6.34 -26.77 8.44
N ARG A 161 6.65 -25.58 9.01
CA ARG A 161 5.64 -24.54 9.27
C ARG A 161 5.03 -23.98 8.00
N ALA A 162 5.83 -23.78 6.96
CA ALA A 162 5.33 -23.29 5.67
C ALA A 162 4.34 -24.26 5.02
N SER A 163 4.65 -25.56 5.02
CA SER A 163 3.74 -26.60 4.51
C SER A 163 2.49 -26.74 5.39
N ALA A 164 2.65 -26.65 6.71
CA ALA A 164 1.55 -26.68 7.65
C ALA A 164 0.60 -25.48 7.47
N LEU A 165 1.13 -24.27 7.25
CA LEU A 165 0.31 -23.10 6.93
C LEU A 165 -0.50 -23.31 5.66
N ARG A 166 0.10 -23.83 4.59
CA ARG A 166 -0.61 -24.15 3.33
C ARG A 166 -1.76 -25.13 3.56
N GLU A 167 -1.54 -26.16 4.40
CA GLU A 167 -2.59 -27.12 4.75
C GLU A 167 -3.70 -26.47 5.60
N LEU A 168 -3.38 -25.58 6.55
CA LEU A 168 -4.37 -24.82 7.31
C LEU A 168 -5.21 -23.94 6.38
N LEU A 169 -4.60 -23.22 5.45
CA LEU A 169 -5.29 -22.39 4.45
C LEU A 169 -6.19 -23.22 3.54
N ARG A 170 -5.73 -24.41 3.13
CA ARG A 170 -6.53 -25.33 2.31
C ARG A 170 -7.78 -25.81 3.02
N ARG A 171 -7.68 -26.09 4.32
CA ARG A 171 -8.79 -26.59 5.16
C ARG A 171 -9.68 -25.50 5.73
N GLU A 172 -9.25 -24.23 5.75
CA GLU A 172 -10.07 -23.14 6.29
C GLU A 172 -11.36 -23.01 5.49
N PRO A 173 -12.54 -23.10 6.10
CA PRO A 173 -13.79 -22.96 5.37
C PRO A 173 -14.01 -21.52 4.95
N LEU A 174 -14.72 -21.31 3.85
CA LEU A 174 -15.21 -19.99 3.47
C LEU A 174 -16.23 -19.49 4.51
N ALA A 175 -16.11 -18.23 4.91
CA ALA A 175 -17.06 -17.54 5.80
C ALA A 175 -18.27 -17.00 5.02
N HIS A 176 -18.10 -16.74 3.72
CA HIS A 176 -19.11 -16.19 2.80
C HIS A 176 -18.93 -16.77 1.41
N ARG A 177 -19.92 -16.59 0.54
CA ARG A 177 -19.80 -16.96 -0.87
C ARG A 177 -18.79 -16.04 -1.57
N PRO A 178 -17.93 -16.56 -2.45
CA PRO A 178 -17.06 -15.73 -3.26
C PRO A 178 -17.84 -14.67 -4.03
N GLY A 179 -17.38 -13.41 -3.97
CA GLY A 179 -18.04 -12.26 -4.60
C GLY A 179 -19.22 -11.65 -3.84
N GLU A 180 -19.66 -12.25 -2.73
CA GLU A 180 -20.84 -11.78 -1.99
C GLU A 180 -20.60 -10.43 -1.31
N ARG A 181 -19.42 -10.24 -0.74
CA ARG A 181 -19.04 -9.01 -0.04
C ARG A 181 -17.54 -8.84 0.05
N VAL A 182 -17.10 -7.63 0.36
CA VAL A 182 -15.71 -7.33 0.73
C VAL A 182 -15.52 -7.69 2.21
N LEU A 183 -14.53 -8.54 2.50
CA LEU A 183 -14.03 -8.80 3.84
C LEU A 183 -12.50 -8.81 3.78
N TYR A 184 -11.88 -7.74 4.28
CA TYR A 184 -10.41 -7.66 4.34
C TYR A 184 -9.85 -8.92 5.02
N SER A 185 -8.99 -9.65 4.32
CA SER A 185 -8.49 -10.94 4.76
C SER A 185 -6.98 -11.06 4.60
N ASP A 186 -6.29 -11.39 5.69
CA ASP A 186 -4.88 -11.75 5.65
C ASP A 186 -4.68 -13.10 4.93
N LEU A 187 -5.66 -13.99 5.03
CA LEU A 187 -5.61 -15.33 4.43
C LEU A 187 -5.56 -15.25 2.90
N ASP A 188 -6.28 -14.29 2.29
CA ASP A 188 -6.20 -14.02 0.86
C ASP A 188 -4.76 -13.83 0.40
N PHE A 189 -4.04 -12.99 1.11
CA PHE A 189 -2.67 -12.64 0.76
C PHE A 189 -1.65 -13.71 1.17
N MET A 190 -1.93 -14.51 2.19
CA MET A 190 -1.14 -15.74 2.46
C MET A 190 -1.23 -16.70 1.27
N ILE A 191 -2.44 -16.90 0.70
CA ILE A 191 -2.64 -17.72 -0.49
C ILE A 191 -2.00 -17.08 -1.72
N LEU A 192 -2.13 -15.75 -1.92
CA LEU A 192 -1.48 -15.04 -3.03
C LEU A 192 0.05 -15.15 -2.97
N GLY A 193 0.67 -15.14 -1.78
CA GLY A 193 2.08 -15.45 -1.63
C GLY A 193 2.43 -16.83 -2.18
N TRP A 194 1.62 -17.84 -1.87
CA TRP A 194 1.78 -19.19 -2.42
C TRP A 194 1.55 -19.23 -3.94
N VAL A 195 0.58 -18.49 -4.48
CA VAL A 195 0.37 -18.34 -5.93
C VAL A 195 1.62 -17.80 -6.62
N VAL A 196 2.24 -16.75 -6.05
CA VAL A 196 3.50 -16.17 -6.59
C VAL A 196 4.59 -17.23 -6.61
N GLU A 197 4.78 -17.98 -5.52
CA GLU A 197 5.81 -19.01 -5.42
C GLU A 197 5.59 -20.15 -6.41
N ALA A 198 4.36 -20.62 -6.56
CA ALA A 198 4.00 -21.67 -7.51
C ALA A 198 4.22 -21.26 -8.97
N ALA A 199 3.82 -20.03 -9.32
CA ALA A 199 3.91 -19.53 -10.69
C ALA A 199 5.34 -19.13 -11.08
N SER A 200 6.15 -18.66 -10.13
CA SER A 200 7.51 -18.18 -10.40
C SER A 200 8.59 -19.23 -10.18
N GLY A 201 8.35 -20.23 -9.33
CA GLY A 201 9.36 -21.16 -8.83
C GLY A 201 10.34 -20.54 -7.83
N LYS A 202 10.10 -19.30 -7.38
CA LYS A 202 10.94 -18.57 -6.42
C LYS A 202 10.14 -18.25 -5.17
N ARG A 203 10.78 -18.26 -3.98
CA ARG A 203 10.17 -17.73 -2.76
C ARG A 203 9.85 -16.25 -2.95
N LEU A 204 8.74 -15.76 -2.35
CA LEU A 204 8.22 -14.41 -2.55
C LEU A 204 9.28 -13.33 -2.37
N ASP A 205 10.07 -13.37 -1.29
CA ASP A 205 11.12 -12.40 -1.01
C ASP A 205 12.19 -12.32 -2.11
N ARG A 206 12.62 -13.48 -2.62
CA ARG A 206 13.56 -13.54 -3.73
C ARG A 206 12.96 -13.01 -5.02
N PHE A 207 11.70 -13.39 -5.29
CA PHE A 207 11.04 -12.93 -6.51
C PHE A 207 10.95 -11.41 -6.55
N VAL A 208 10.44 -10.76 -5.46
CA VAL A 208 10.31 -9.31 -5.46
C VAL A 208 11.66 -8.59 -5.44
N ALA A 209 12.65 -9.11 -4.72
CA ALA A 209 13.99 -8.53 -4.70
C ALA A 209 14.64 -8.54 -6.09
N GLU A 210 14.62 -9.69 -6.77
CA GLU A 210 15.30 -9.89 -8.05
C GLU A 210 14.52 -9.31 -9.24
N GLU A 211 13.19 -9.44 -9.24
CA GLU A 211 12.36 -9.15 -10.42
C GLU A 211 11.61 -7.81 -10.34
N VAL A 212 11.49 -7.23 -9.13
CA VAL A 212 10.77 -5.96 -8.92
C VAL A 212 11.72 -4.88 -8.41
N TYR A 213 12.36 -5.08 -7.26
CA TYR A 213 13.08 -4.00 -6.57
C TYR A 213 14.42 -3.69 -7.23
N ALA A 214 15.23 -4.70 -7.54
CA ALA A 214 16.54 -4.50 -8.17
C ALA A 214 16.44 -3.81 -9.54
N PRO A 215 15.51 -4.16 -10.47
CA PRO A 215 15.35 -3.43 -11.73
C PRO A 215 14.97 -1.96 -11.55
N LEU A 216 14.33 -1.62 -10.42
CA LEU A 216 13.91 -0.24 -10.10
C LEU A 216 14.96 0.52 -9.29
N GLY A 217 16.01 -0.15 -8.81
CA GLY A 217 17.04 0.45 -7.95
C GLY A 217 16.50 0.79 -6.55
N VAL A 218 15.58 -0.05 -6.04
CA VAL A 218 14.96 0.11 -4.72
C VAL A 218 15.62 -0.87 -3.76
N ASP A 219 16.66 -0.41 -3.05
CA ASP A 219 17.47 -1.27 -2.18
C ASP A 219 16.95 -1.33 -0.74
N ASP A 220 16.30 -0.26 -0.26
CA ASP A 220 15.79 -0.13 1.12
C ASP A 220 14.36 -0.68 1.26
N LEU A 221 14.04 -1.76 0.55
CA LEU A 221 12.77 -2.48 0.62
C LEU A 221 13.03 -3.98 0.51
N PHE A 222 12.82 -4.72 1.61
CA PHE A 222 13.15 -6.14 1.65
C PHE A 222 12.42 -6.88 2.77
N PHE A 223 12.33 -8.21 2.62
CA PHE A 223 11.92 -9.11 3.71
C PHE A 223 13.11 -9.48 4.59
N ILE A 224 12.84 -9.69 5.86
CA ILE A 224 13.83 -10.23 6.80
C ILE A 224 13.53 -11.71 7.02
N ASP A 225 14.42 -12.58 6.53
CA ASP A 225 14.37 -14.01 6.81
C ASP A 225 14.94 -14.24 8.21
N LEU A 226 14.07 -14.55 9.16
CA LEU A 226 14.44 -14.74 10.57
C LEU A 226 15.43 -15.89 10.80
N GLN A 227 15.58 -16.81 9.82
CA GLN A 227 16.57 -17.88 9.88
C GLN A 227 17.98 -17.41 9.51
N ARG A 228 18.08 -16.29 8.78
CA ARG A 228 19.36 -15.72 8.35
C ARG A 228 19.82 -14.56 9.24
N GLY A 229 18.94 -14.14 10.15
CA GLY A 229 19.17 -12.98 10.99
C GLY A 229 18.89 -11.65 10.29
N ARG A 230 18.95 -10.58 11.04
CA ARG A 230 18.65 -9.21 10.57
C ARG A 230 19.92 -8.48 10.12
N PRO A 231 19.85 -7.60 9.14
CA PRO A 231 20.96 -6.74 8.78
C PRO A 231 21.27 -5.71 9.90
N ALA A 232 22.52 -5.27 9.97
CA ALA A 232 23.00 -4.29 10.96
C ALA A 232 22.65 -2.84 10.56
N VAL A 233 21.36 -2.56 10.44
CA VAL A 233 20.82 -1.23 10.07
C VAL A 233 19.79 -0.77 11.10
N ALA A 234 19.39 0.50 11.03
CA ALA A 234 18.47 1.08 12.01
C ALA A 234 17.01 0.76 11.66
N PHE A 235 16.32 0.05 12.55
CA PHE A 235 14.90 -0.24 12.45
C PHE A 235 14.09 0.57 13.46
N ALA A 236 12.86 0.92 13.12
CA ALA A 236 11.88 1.36 14.11
C ALA A 236 11.44 0.17 14.97
N ALA A 237 11.52 0.33 16.29
CA ALA A 237 11.00 -0.68 17.22
C ALA A 237 9.47 -0.76 17.10
N THR A 238 8.94 -1.96 17.17
CA THR A 238 7.52 -2.24 17.24
C THR A 238 7.12 -2.62 18.67
N GLU A 239 6.33 -3.64 18.89
CA GLU A 239 5.74 -3.97 20.18
C GLU A 239 6.73 -4.63 21.14
N ALA A 240 6.52 -4.40 22.45
CA ALA A 240 7.00 -5.31 23.47
C ALA A 240 6.14 -6.58 23.40
N CYS A 241 6.55 -7.48 22.52
CA CYS A 241 5.78 -8.64 22.11
C CYS A 241 5.61 -9.63 23.26
N PRO A 242 4.37 -9.89 23.74
CA PRO A 242 4.13 -10.85 24.83
C PRO A 242 4.53 -12.28 24.43
N TRP A 243 4.38 -12.61 23.17
CA TRP A 243 4.70 -13.93 22.63
C TRP A 243 6.20 -14.18 22.52
N CYS A 244 6.97 -13.14 22.13
CA CYS A 244 8.44 -13.23 21.99
C CYS A 244 9.18 -12.87 23.28
N GLY A 245 8.52 -12.23 24.27
CA GLY A 245 9.12 -11.78 25.53
C GLY A 245 10.11 -10.62 25.40
N ARG A 246 10.12 -9.92 24.28
CA ARG A 246 11.04 -8.80 23.99
C ARG A 246 10.42 -7.74 23.09
N ILE A 247 11.05 -6.58 23.01
CA ILE A 247 10.73 -5.57 22.01
C ILE A 247 11.21 -6.06 20.64
N LEU A 248 10.31 -6.08 19.65
CA LEU A 248 10.64 -6.43 18.28
C LEU A 248 11.27 -5.23 17.58
N GLU A 249 12.40 -5.48 16.90
CA GLU A 249 13.13 -4.48 16.14
C GLU A 249 13.93 -5.16 15.03
N GLY A 250 13.54 -4.94 13.77
CA GLY A 250 14.08 -5.69 12.63
C GLY A 250 13.60 -7.14 12.60
N GLU A 251 12.44 -7.39 13.15
CA GLU A 251 11.70 -8.65 13.11
C GLU A 251 10.23 -8.32 12.87
N VAL A 252 9.56 -9.10 12.02
CA VAL A 252 8.17 -8.86 11.66
C VAL A 252 7.26 -8.95 12.89
N HIS A 253 6.37 -7.96 13.00
CA HIS A 253 5.43 -7.85 14.11
C HIS A 253 4.26 -8.84 14.00
N ASP A 254 3.81 -9.14 12.78
CA ASP A 254 2.73 -10.10 12.53
C ASP A 254 3.13 -11.50 12.98
N GLU A 255 2.34 -12.11 13.87
CA GLU A 255 2.66 -13.38 14.49
C GLU A 255 2.63 -14.56 13.49
N ASN A 256 1.71 -14.53 12.52
CA ASN A 256 1.63 -15.58 11.50
C ASN A 256 2.84 -15.53 10.56
N ALA A 257 3.21 -14.33 10.09
CA ALA A 257 4.41 -14.14 9.29
C ALA A 257 5.68 -14.50 10.08
N HIS A 258 5.76 -14.10 11.36
CA HIS A 258 6.88 -14.45 12.25
C HIS A 258 7.01 -15.97 12.42
N ALA A 259 5.90 -16.67 12.63
CA ALA A 259 5.91 -18.12 12.83
C ALA A 259 6.47 -18.88 11.63
N VAL A 260 6.31 -18.37 10.40
CA VAL A 260 6.83 -18.99 9.17
C VAL A 260 8.18 -18.42 8.72
N GLY A 261 8.84 -17.60 9.57
CA GLY A 261 10.20 -17.12 9.32
C GLY A 261 10.31 -15.72 8.72
N GLY A 262 9.26 -14.92 8.77
CA GLY A 262 9.29 -13.49 8.42
C GLY A 262 8.91 -13.17 6.98
N VAL A 263 8.72 -14.16 6.12
CA VAL A 263 8.34 -13.97 4.71
C VAL A 263 6.95 -14.51 4.47
N ALA A 264 5.98 -13.62 4.29
CA ALA A 264 4.60 -14.01 4.02
C ALA A 264 3.92 -13.00 3.07
N GLY A 265 2.89 -13.43 2.33
CA GLY A 265 2.24 -12.57 1.33
C GLY A 265 1.46 -11.40 1.92
N HIS A 266 1.08 -11.46 3.21
CA HIS A 266 0.27 -10.45 3.87
C HIS A 266 1.07 -9.48 4.76
N ALA A 267 2.28 -9.86 5.20
CA ALA A 267 3.14 -9.10 6.11
C ALA A 267 4.61 -9.54 6.00
N GLY A 268 5.56 -8.77 6.56
CA GLY A 268 6.98 -9.10 6.64
C GLY A 268 7.89 -8.22 5.82
N LEU A 269 7.36 -7.31 5.01
CA LEU A 269 8.14 -6.33 4.26
C LEU A 269 8.63 -5.20 5.18
N PHE A 270 9.91 -4.86 5.06
CA PHE A 270 10.52 -3.70 5.71
C PHE A 270 10.95 -2.69 4.68
N GLY A 271 10.89 -1.40 5.04
CA GLY A 271 11.35 -0.36 4.12
C GLY A 271 11.37 1.04 4.68
N THR A 272 11.98 1.94 3.92
CA THR A 272 11.97 3.39 4.15
C THR A 272 10.83 4.08 3.38
N ALA A 273 10.48 5.31 3.77
CA ALA A 273 9.49 6.09 3.03
C ALA A 273 9.95 6.39 1.60
N ALA A 274 11.24 6.63 1.39
CA ALA A 274 11.81 6.88 0.07
C ALA A 274 11.70 5.65 -0.86
N ALA A 275 11.92 4.45 -0.32
CA ALA A 275 11.79 3.21 -1.08
C ALA A 275 10.34 2.95 -1.51
N VAL A 276 9.37 3.22 -0.61
CA VAL A 276 7.94 3.15 -0.95
C VAL A 276 7.60 4.16 -2.04
N ASP A 277 8.07 5.41 -1.94
CA ASP A 277 7.84 6.44 -2.96
C ASP A 277 8.40 6.03 -4.32
N GLY A 278 9.58 5.41 -4.35
CA GLY A 278 10.20 4.89 -5.59
C GLY A 278 9.32 3.86 -6.32
N LEU A 279 8.69 2.93 -5.59
CA LEU A 279 7.75 1.98 -6.17
C LEU A 279 6.47 2.65 -6.69
N ILE A 280 5.92 3.58 -5.91
CA ILE A 280 4.70 4.30 -6.32
C ILE A 280 4.99 5.17 -7.53
N ALA A 281 6.18 5.78 -7.61
CA ALA A 281 6.63 6.54 -8.78
C ALA A 281 6.62 5.69 -10.05
N GLU A 282 7.12 4.46 -10.02
CA GLU A 282 7.06 3.52 -11.15
C GLU A 282 5.63 3.23 -11.59
N LEU A 283 4.71 2.98 -10.63
CA LEU A 283 3.30 2.73 -10.95
C LEU A 283 2.63 3.95 -11.60
N LEU A 284 2.90 5.15 -11.09
CA LEU A 284 2.38 6.39 -11.67
C LEU A 284 2.96 6.66 -13.07
N GLN A 285 4.26 6.38 -13.27
CA GLN A 285 4.89 6.46 -14.60
C GLN A 285 4.23 5.50 -15.59
N ALA A 286 4.03 4.24 -15.18
CA ALA A 286 3.36 3.25 -16.01
C ALA A 286 1.91 3.65 -16.30
N TYR A 287 1.17 4.13 -15.32
CA TYR A 287 -0.23 4.53 -15.47
C TYR A 287 -0.39 5.65 -16.52
N HIS A 288 0.44 6.69 -16.44
CA HIS A 288 0.38 7.87 -17.29
C HIS A 288 1.20 7.74 -18.59
N GLY A 289 2.17 6.83 -18.63
CA GLY A 289 3.06 6.64 -19.78
C GLY A 289 4.12 7.74 -19.95
N SER A 290 4.26 8.66 -18.98
CA SER A 290 5.22 9.76 -19.04
C SER A 290 5.64 10.20 -17.62
N PRO A 291 6.95 10.18 -17.30
CA PRO A 291 8.03 9.57 -18.09
C PRO A 291 7.84 8.05 -18.25
N PRO A 292 8.55 7.38 -19.18
CA PRO A 292 8.39 5.94 -19.36
C PRO A 292 8.71 5.15 -18.10
N ALA A 293 7.88 4.20 -17.77
CA ALA A 293 8.11 3.24 -16.70
C ALA A 293 9.21 2.25 -17.08
N ARG A 294 9.90 1.70 -16.09
CA ARG A 294 11.02 0.78 -16.27
C ARG A 294 10.59 -0.68 -16.35
N LEU A 295 9.54 -1.05 -15.63
CA LEU A 295 9.17 -2.43 -15.40
C LEU A 295 7.73 -2.75 -15.80
N TYR A 296 6.77 -1.91 -15.40
CA TYR A 296 5.36 -2.20 -15.57
C TYR A 296 4.76 -1.57 -16.82
N HIS A 297 3.89 -2.33 -17.51
CA HIS A 297 3.14 -1.82 -18.65
C HIS A 297 1.91 -1.04 -18.19
N GLY A 298 1.66 0.09 -18.82
CA GLY A 298 0.54 0.97 -18.45
C GLY A 298 -0.83 0.29 -18.49
N ALA A 299 -1.07 -0.61 -19.44
CA ALA A 299 -2.33 -1.37 -19.51
C ALA A 299 -2.52 -2.26 -18.29
N THR A 300 -1.45 -2.93 -17.84
CA THR A 300 -1.47 -3.77 -16.65
C THR A 300 -1.72 -2.94 -15.39
N VAL A 301 -1.00 -1.84 -15.21
CA VAL A 301 -1.17 -0.97 -14.04
C VAL A 301 -2.58 -0.39 -14.00
N ARG A 302 -3.10 0.12 -15.12
CA ARG A 302 -4.48 0.62 -15.17
C ARG A 302 -5.52 -0.43 -14.82
N ARG A 303 -5.33 -1.68 -15.27
CA ARG A 303 -6.20 -2.81 -14.87
C ARG A 303 -6.18 -3.06 -13.37
N PHE A 304 -5.00 -3.07 -12.75
CA PHE A 304 -4.85 -3.34 -11.32
C PHE A 304 -5.33 -2.18 -10.44
N LEU A 305 -5.20 -0.94 -10.89
CA LEU A 305 -5.67 0.23 -10.15
C LEU A 305 -7.14 0.61 -10.47
N ALA A 306 -7.80 -0.09 -11.38
CA ALA A 306 -9.22 0.10 -11.63
C ALA A 306 -10.06 -0.42 -10.45
N ARG A 307 -11.10 0.34 -10.08
CA ARG A 307 -12.05 -0.08 -9.05
C ARG A 307 -12.71 -1.40 -9.44
N VAL A 308 -12.73 -2.35 -8.53
CA VAL A 308 -13.53 -3.58 -8.68
C VAL A 308 -15.00 -3.20 -8.49
N PRO A 309 -15.88 -3.50 -9.46
CA PRO A 309 -17.27 -3.09 -9.41
C PRO A 309 -17.98 -3.52 -8.11
N GLY A 310 -18.73 -2.58 -7.52
CA GLY A 310 -19.47 -2.83 -6.28
C GLY A 310 -18.61 -2.82 -5.00
N THR A 311 -17.33 -2.42 -5.08
CA THR A 311 -16.42 -2.42 -3.95
C THR A 311 -15.69 -1.08 -3.76
N ASP A 312 -15.02 -0.92 -2.63
CA ASP A 312 -14.03 0.10 -2.33
C ASP A 312 -12.59 -0.42 -2.49
N LYS A 313 -12.41 -1.37 -3.42
CA LYS A 313 -11.11 -2.03 -3.67
C LYS A 313 -10.73 -1.95 -5.14
N THR A 314 -9.42 -2.03 -5.35
CA THR A 314 -8.82 -2.39 -6.63
C THR A 314 -8.18 -3.78 -6.50
N LEU A 315 -7.40 -4.21 -7.48
CA LEU A 315 -6.65 -5.45 -7.32
C LEU A 315 -5.41 -5.21 -6.44
N GLY A 316 -5.60 -5.36 -5.12
CA GLY A 316 -4.54 -5.29 -4.11
C GLY A 316 -4.34 -3.93 -3.43
N PHE A 317 -5.18 -2.92 -3.71
CA PHE A 317 -5.14 -1.63 -3.03
C PHE A 317 -6.52 -1.26 -2.49
N ASP A 318 -6.52 -0.48 -1.41
CA ASP A 318 -7.70 0.18 -0.88
C ASP A 318 -8.02 1.44 -1.67
N MET A 319 -9.30 1.83 -1.67
CA MET A 319 -9.78 3.13 -2.15
C MET A 319 -10.43 3.93 -1.01
N PRO A 320 -10.58 5.25 -1.14
CA PRO A 320 -11.26 6.04 -0.14
C PRO A 320 -12.68 5.53 0.13
N THR A 321 -13.05 5.42 1.42
CA THR A 321 -14.37 4.94 1.88
C THR A 321 -15.08 6.03 2.67
N PRO A 322 -15.76 6.98 2.01
CA PRO A 322 -16.51 8.03 2.69
C PRO A 322 -17.61 7.45 3.60
N PRO A 323 -18.00 8.14 4.71
CA PRO A 323 -17.50 9.48 5.11
C PRO A 323 -16.23 9.45 5.97
N ASN A 324 -15.72 8.30 6.37
CA ASN A 324 -14.62 8.16 7.33
C ASN A 324 -13.34 7.61 6.69
N ALA A 325 -13.01 8.08 5.48
CA ALA A 325 -11.83 7.63 4.78
C ALA A 325 -10.54 7.92 5.58
N SER A 326 -9.68 6.91 5.71
CA SER A 326 -8.40 7.05 6.43
C SER A 326 -7.41 7.98 5.74
N CYS A 327 -7.64 8.30 4.47
CA CYS A 327 -6.91 9.29 3.68
C CYS A 327 -7.41 10.73 3.90
N GLY A 328 -8.46 10.94 4.71
CA GLY A 328 -9.08 12.25 4.89
C GLY A 328 -10.10 12.60 3.80
N LEU A 329 -10.40 13.89 3.66
CA LEU A 329 -11.48 14.39 2.82
C LEU A 329 -11.02 14.89 1.44
N PHE A 330 -9.71 15.11 1.24
CA PHE A 330 -9.20 15.79 0.05
C PHE A 330 -8.56 14.86 -0.98
N PHE A 331 -8.42 13.59 -0.68
CA PHE A 331 -8.06 12.59 -1.70
C PHE A 331 -9.28 12.28 -2.57
N PRO A 332 -9.17 12.35 -3.91
CA PRO A 332 -10.24 11.94 -4.83
C PRO A 332 -10.67 10.49 -4.59
N GLU A 333 -11.93 10.16 -4.95
CA GLU A 333 -12.45 8.79 -4.85
C GLU A 333 -11.71 7.80 -5.75
N THR A 334 -10.96 8.28 -6.75
CA THR A 334 -10.10 7.50 -7.64
C THR A 334 -8.74 7.18 -7.02
N SER A 335 -8.43 7.75 -5.85
CA SER A 335 -7.18 7.51 -5.15
C SER A 335 -7.05 6.07 -4.70
N VAL A 336 -5.81 5.60 -4.58
CA VAL A 336 -5.50 4.28 -4.07
C VAL A 336 -4.49 4.36 -2.93
N GLY A 337 -4.54 3.41 -2.03
CA GLY A 337 -3.61 3.39 -0.90
C GLY A 337 -3.69 2.10 -0.12
N HIS A 338 -3.05 2.08 1.03
CA HIS A 338 -3.17 0.98 1.97
C HIS A 338 -2.69 1.39 3.37
N LEU A 339 -3.16 0.67 4.39
CA LEU A 339 -2.80 0.86 5.78
C LEU A 339 -1.97 -0.32 6.29
N GLY A 340 -1.01 -0.04 7.18
CA GLY A 340 -0.29 -1.04 7.94
C GLY A 340 -0.64 -0.99 9.42
N PHE A 341 -0.73 -2.17 10.04
CA PHE A 341 -1.09 -2.31 11.45
C PHE A 341 -0.11 -1.60 12.38
N THR A 342 1.17 -1.61 12.05
CA THR A 342 2.25 -0.96 12.80
C THR A 342 2.15 0.56 12.84
N GLY A 343 1.27 1.16 12.03
CA GLY A 343 1.06 2.61 11.95
C GLY A 343 1.56 3.21 10.64
N THR A 344 1.83 2.38 9.66
CA THR A 344 2.24 2.77 8.32
C THR A 344 1.05 3.01 7.41
N SER A 345 1.19 3.84 6.39
CA SER A 345 0.21 4.05 5.33
C SER A 345 0.85 4.76 4.14
N PHE A 346 0.28 4.57 2.98
CA PHE A 346 0.46 5.47 1.84
C PHE A 346 -0.89 5.70 1.15
N TRP A 347 -1.03 6.87 0.52
CA TRP A 347 -2.16 7.22 -0.33
C TRP A 347 -1.67 7.98 -1.55
N VAL A 348 -2.30 7.70 -2.68
CA VAL A 348 -1.90 8.20 -4.00
C VAL A 348 -3.12 8.80 -4.69
N ASP A 349 -3.06 10.10 -4.96
CA ASP A 349 -3.92 10.74 -5.94
C ASP A 349 -3.32 10.47 -7.32
N ILE A 350 -3.93 9.53 -8.03
CA ILE A 350 -3.43 9.08 -9.33
C ILE A 350 -3.47 10.22 -10.35
N GLU A 351 -4.56 11.00 -10.36
CA GLU A 351 -4.78 12.04 -11.37
C GLU A 351 -3.79 13.19 -11.25
N HIS A 352 -3.53 13.65 -10.02
CA HIS A 352 -2.60 14.75 -9.75
C HIS A 352 -1.18 14.28 -9.46
N ARG A 353 -0.93 12.97 -9.52
CA ARG A 353 0.38 12.31 -9.26
C ARG A 353 0.97 12.70 -7.91
N ILE A 354 0.12 12.79 -6.89
CA ILE A 354 0.52 13.07 -5.52
C ILE A 354 0.60 11.76 -4.75
N CYS A 355 1.72 11.54 -4.03
CA CYS A 355 1.87 10.44 -3.10
C CYS A 355 2.14 10.99 -1.71
N VAL A 356 1.44 10.48 -0.70
CA VAL A 356 1.67 10.79 0.71
C VAL A 356 1.92 9.51 1.46
N ILE A 357 3.07 9.42 2.10
CA ILE A 357 3.54 8.26 2.85
C ILE A 357 3.73 8.66 4.31
N LEU A 358 3.09 7.94 5.20
CA LEU A 358 3.24 8.08 6.65
C LEU A 358 3.71 6.75 7.24
N LEU A 359 4.94 6.68 7.71
CA LEU A 359 5.48 5.53 8.42
C LEU A 359 5.65 5.88 9.89
N THR A 360 4.96 5.18 10.77
CA THR A 360 5.08 5.38 12.23
C THR A 360 5.28 4.03 12.93
N ASN A 361 5.77 4.08 14.16
CA ASN A 361 5.86 2.92 15.02
C ASN A 361 4.82 2.98 16.15
N ARG A 362 3.54 3.28 15.81
CA ARG A 362 2.48 3.49 16.80
C ARG A 362 2.27 2.31 17.75
N VAL A 363 2.62 1.09 17.34
CA VAL A 363 2.52 -0.12 18.15
C VAL A 363 3.64 -0.23 19.21
N HIS A 364 4.63 0.67 19.19
CA HIS A 364 5.71 0.69 20.17
C HIS A 364 5.31 1.54 21.39
N PRO A 365 5.42 1.05 22.61
CA PRO A 365 5.75 -0.33 22.96
C PRO A 365 4.53 -1.26 23.01
N SER A 366 3.31 -0.77 22.73
CA SER A 366 2.07 -1.55 22.79
C SER A 366 1.11 -1.26 21.64
N ARG A 367 0.53 -2.31 21.07
CA ARG A 367 -0.52 -2.24 20.06
C ARG A 367 -1.84 -1.62 20.55
N GLY A 368 -2.02 -1.48 21.85
CA GLY A 368 -3.22 -0.88 22.45
C GLY A 368 -3.42 0.59 22.11
N ASN A 369 -2.37 1.31 21.67
CA ASN A 369 -2.50 2.69 21.22
C ASN A 369 -3.20 2.77 19.84
N THR A 370 -4.40 3.33 19.80
CA THR A 370 -5.21 3.48 18.58
C THR A 370 -5.38 4.93 18.10
N ALA A 371 -4.71 5.90 18.76
CA ALA A 371 -4.83 7.33 18.46
C ALA A 371 -4.48 7.68 16.99
N ILE A 372 -3.65 6.86 16.34
CA ILE A 372 -3.33 6.98 14.90
C ILE A 372 -4.56 6.96 14.00
N ARG A 373 -5.70 6.35 14.42
CA ARG A 373 -6.92 6.28 13.62
C ARG A 373 -7.53 7.66 13.37
N ALA A 374 -7.52 8.52 14.36
CA ALA A 374 -7.98 9.90 14.23
C ALA A 374 -6.91 10.80 13.58
N PHE A 375 -5.64 10.51 13.81
CA PHE A 375 -4.53 11.31 13.29
C PHE A 375 -4.36 11.19 11.77
N ARG A 376 -4.48 9.97 11.19
CA ARG A 376 -4.26 9.74 9.75
C ARG A 376 -5.10 10.66 8.86
N PRO A 377 -6.44 10.73 8.98
CA PRO A 377 -7.24 11.63 8.14
C PRO A 377 -6.77 13.08 8.26
N ALA A 378 -6.51 13.55 9.47
CA ALA A 378 -6.13 14.94 9.73
C ALA A 378 -4.78 15.32 9.09
N ILE A 379 -3.76 14.44 9.18
CA ILE A 379 -2.46 14.73 8.57
C ILE A 379 -2.51 14.67 7.05
N HIS A 380 -3.25 13.72 6.47
CA HIS A 380 -3.45 13.65 5.03
C HIS A 380 -4.17 14.90 4.51
N ASP A 381 -5.21 15.37 5.21
CA ASP A 381 -5.88 16.61 4.89
C ASP A 381 -4.96 17.83 4.97
N ALA A 382 -4.07 17.87 5.97
CA ALA A 382 -3.10 18.96 6.09
C ALA A 382 -2.11 18.95 4.91
N VAL A 383 -1.62 17.79 4.48
CA VAL A 383 -0.72 17.65 3.32
C VAL A 383 -1.44 18.07 2.03
N MET A 384 -2.65 17.56 1.77
CA MET A 384 -3.39 17.87 0.55
C MET A 384 -3.73 19.37 0.43
N ARG A 385 -4.08 20.02 1.56
CA ARG A 385 -4.23 21.50 1.60
C ARG A 385 -2.92 22.22 1.30
N ALA A 386 -1.83 21.79 1.89
CA ALA A 386 -0.51 22.38 1.67
C ALA A 386 -0.05 22.29 0.21
N LEU A 387 -0.42 21.20 -0.47
CA LEU A 387 -0.14 20.97 -1.90
C LEU A 387 -1.12 21.70 -2.83
N GLY A 388 -2.15 22.37 -2.30
CA GLY A 388 -3.17 23.05 -3.09
C GLY A 388 -4.10 22.11 -3.85
N ALA A 389 -4.21 20.87 -3.42
CA ALA A 389 -5.10 19.86 -3.99
C ALA A 389 -6.49 19.85 -3.29
N ALA A 390 -6.68 20.68 -2.29
CA ALA A 390 -7.93 20.85 -1.54
C ALA A 390 -8.73 22.04 -2.10
N ALA A 391 -9.15 21.98 -3.36
CA ALA A 391 -9.96 23.03 -3.99
C ALA A 391 -11.30 22.48 -4.46
#